data_e6001ab54dbdfc0501632f10da9fd680
#
_entry.id   e6001ab54dbdfc0501632f10da9fd680
#
_cell.length_a   1.000
_cell.length_b   1.000
_cell.length_c   1.000
_cell.angle_alpha   90.00
_cell.angle_beta   90.00
_cell.angle_gamma   90.00
#
_symmetry.space_group_name_H-M   'P 1'
#
loop_
_entity.id
_entity.type
_entity.pdbx_description
1 polymer ?
#
loop_
_entity_poly.entity_id
_entity_poly.type
_entity_poly.pdbx_seq_one_letter_code
_entity_poly.pdbx_strand_id
1 'polypeptide(L)'
;MADSTLEQRLQSLQHENQTLRQEVERLRSENKRWARLAGTDTLTGLPNKISFLRALVPQAVKSVAQTKKAIGFILLSADNLGPINEAHGRIAGDQVLKGLGEFLKTILPEELKLGHIDGSNFAIVMPGAPLEDVKARANMLRARIRSHTFTCGKTIAKITASTGIVSLIPQQNTDEKKWLETLFGHLNEALYKAKSSGGNQVQTVTNTDIP
;
A
#
# COMPACT_ATOMS: atom_id res chain seq x y z
N MET A 1 46.03 32.27 31.95
CA MET A 1 44.66 32.85 31.89
C MET A 1 43.95 32.58 30.55
N ALA A 2 44.59 32.68 29.40
CA ALA A 2 43.95 32.39 28.12
C ALA A 2 43.56 30.89 27.92
N ASP A 3 44.41 29.95 28.38
CA ASP A 3 44.15 28.50 28.29
C ASP A 3 42.93 28.07 29.09
N SER A 4 42.78 28.59 30.33
CA SER A 4 41.62 28.25 31.17
C SER A 4 40.26 28.70 30.55
N THR A 5 40.29 29.81 29.80
CA THR A 5 39.09 30.33 29.10
C THR A 5 38.75 29.45 27.86
N LEU A 6 39.78 28.94 27.19
CA LEU A 6 39.63 28.07 26.03
C LEU A 6 39.08 26.69 26.44
N GLU A 7 39.60 26.12 27.52
CA GLU A 7 39.10 24.83 28.07
C GLU A 7 37.65 24.94 28.53
N GLN A 8 37.29 26.02 29.23
CA GLN A 8 35.89 26.25 29.62
C GLN A 8 34.96 26.36 28.41
N ARG A 9 35.42 27.03 27.36
CA ARG A 9 34.63 27.15 26.11
C ARG A 9 34.49 25.80 25.40
N LEU A 10 35.56 25.00 25.37
CA LEU A 10 35.53 23.65 24.80
C LEU A 10 34.55 22.75 25.55
N GLN A 11 34.57 22.74 26.89
CA GLN A 11 33.66 21.99 27.71
C GLN A 11 32.19 22.41 27.49
N SER A 12 31.92 23.72 27.41
CA SER A 12 30.60 24.26 27.11
C SER A 12 30.07 23.78 25.75
N LEU A 13 30.91 23.86 24.71
CA LEU A 13 30.56 23.40 23.35
C LEU A 13 30.37 21.87 23.29
N GLN A 14 31.17 21.12 24.04
CA GLN A 14 30.97 19.67 24.14
C GLN A 14 29.64 19.31 24.79
N HIS A 15 29.32 20.00 25.89
CA HIS A 15 28.00 19.81 26.57
C HIS A 15 26.83 20.19 25.66
N GLU A 16 26.91 21.35 25.00
CA GLU A 16 25.89 21.80 24.04
C GLU A 16 25.74 20.78 22.88
N ASN A 17 26.85 20.29 22.33
CA ASN A 17 26.82 19.29 21.26
C ASN A 17 26.19 17.97 21.71
N GLN A 18 26.45 17.55 22.95
CA GLN A 18 25.82 16.36 23.52
C GLN A 18 24.32 16.55 23.70
N THR A 19 23.89 17.69 24.20
CA THR A 19 22.47 18.05 24.37
C THR A 19 21.74 18.09 23.03
N LEU A 20 22.35 18.75 22.03
CA LEU A 20 21.80 18.80 20.67
C LEU A 20 21.68 17.41 20.02
N ARG A 21 22.67 16.54 20.22
CA ARG A 21 22.60 15.16 19.73
C ARG A 21 21.45 14.37 20.36
N GLN A 22 21.24 14.51 21.67
CA GLN A 22 20.12 13.87 22.36
C GLN A 22 18.78 14.39 21.85
N GLU A 23 18.66 15.70 21.65
CA GLU A 23 17.44 16.30 21.11
C GLU A 23 17.17 15.87 19.66
N VAL A 24 18.20 15.78 18.82
CA VAL A 24 18.07 15.25 17.44
C VAL A 24 17.56 13.81 17.45
N GLU A 25 18.08 12.95 18.33
CA GLU A 25 17.60 11.55 18.43
C GLU A 25 16.17 11.48 18.97
N ARG A 26 15.80 12.32 19.93
CA ARG A 26 14.42 12.44 20.42
C ARG A 26 13.46 12.85 19.28
N LEU A 27 13.78 13.91 18.56
CA LEU A 27 12.99 14.41 17.44
C LEU A 27 12.88 13.40 16.29
N ARG A 28 13.96 12.66 16.00
CA ARG A 28 13.94 11.57 15.01
C ARG A 28 13.02 10.44 15.43
N SER A 29 13.03 10.08 16.71
CA SER A 29 12.15 9.04 17.25
C SER A 29 10.67 9.46 17.19
N GLU A 30 10.37 10.68 17.60
CA GLU A 30 9.03 11.26 17.49
C GLU A 30 8.56 11.34 16.03
N ASN A 31 9.42 11.80 15.12
CA ASN A 31 9.09 11.89 13.70
C ASN A 31 8.81 10.50 13.10
N LYS A 32 9.58 9.47 13.45
CA LYS A 32 9.31 8.07 13.07
C LYS A 32 7.97 7.57 13.62
N ARG A 33 7.61 7.97 14.84
CA ARG A 33 6.31 7.62 15.44
C ARG A 33 5.17 8.29 14.70
N TRP A 34 5.26 9.59 14.44
CA TRP A 34 4.26 10.34 13.70
C TRP A 34 4.14 9.85 12.25
N ALA A 35 5.26 9.56 11.59
CA ALA A 35 5.25 8.99 10.25
C ALA A 35 4.54 7.63 10.19
N ARG A 36 4.73 6.77 11.20
CA ARG A 36 3.98 5.51 11.31
C ARG A 36 2.49 5.75 11.51
N LEU A 37 2.10 6.64 12.41
CA LEU A 37 0.70 6.96 12.67
C LEU A 37 0.03 7.60 11.45
N ALA A 38 0.73 8.53 10.77
CA ALA A 38 0.24 9.16 9.55
C ALA A 38 0.27 8.24 8.32
N GLY A 39 1.09 7.19 8.33
CA GLY A 39 1.29 6.26 7.22
C GLY A 39 0.43 5.00 7.26
N THR A 40 -0.37 4.83 8.34
CA THR A 40 -1.16 3.63 8.58
C THR A 40 -2.65 3.94 8.45
N ASP A 41 -3.38 3.06 7.81
CA ASP A 41 -4.85 3.09 7.80
C ASP A 41 -5.39 2.61 9.15
N THR A 42 -6.26 3.40 9.76
CA THR A 42 -6.75 3.16 11.13
C THR A 42 -7.70 1.97 11.23
N LEU A 43 -8.38 1.59 10.16
CA LEU A 43 -9.30 0.47 10.12
C LEU A 43 -8.56 -0.87 9.99
N THR A 44 -7.66 -0.95 9.01
CA THR A 44 -7.02 -2.22 8.61
C THR A 44 -5.63 -2.42 9.20
N GLY A 45 -4.99 -1.36 9.72
CA GLY A 45 -3.61 -1.39 10.18
C GLY A 45 -2.58 -1.58 9.06
N LEU A 46 -2.99 -1.50 7.81
CA LEU A 46 -2.14 -1.55 6.62
C LEU A 46 -1.53 -0.17 6.32
N PRO A 47 -0.44 -0.09 5.54
CA PRO A 47 -0.04 1.16 4.92
C PRO A 47 -1.22 1.83 4.22
N ASN A 48 -1.46 3.11 4.52
CA ASN A 48 -2.50 3.89 3.86
C ASN A 48 -2.03 4.35 2.46
N LYS A 49 -2.92 5.01 1.71
CA LYS A 49 -2.65 5.54 0.36
C LYS A 49 -1.37 6.37 0.29
N ILE A 50 -1.15 7.27 1.25
CA ILE A 50 0.03 8.15 1.26
C ILE A 50 1.30 7.32 1.42
N SER A 51 1.33 6.42 2.37
CA SER A 51 2.47 5.54 2.63
C SER A 51 2.72 4.58 1.46
N PHE A 52 1.65 4.01 0.89
CA PHE A 52 1.76 3.15 -0.27
C PHE A 52 2.40 3.87 -1.47
N LEU A 53 1.89 5.05 -1.83
CA LEU A 53 2.36 5.81 -2.99
C LEU A 53 3.75 6.43 -2.79
N ARG A 54 4.04 6.97 -1.59
CA ARG A 54 5.27 7.75 -1.35
C ARG A 54 6.44 6.93 -0.81
N ALA A 55 6.19 5.73 -0.31
CA ALA A 55 7.24 4.87 0.24
C ALA A 55 7.32 3.51 -0.46
N LEU A 56 6.22 2.75 -0.52
CA LEU A 56 6.25 1.37 -0.99
C LEU A 56 6.43 1.26 -2.50
N VAL A 57 5.72 2.07 -3.28
CA VAL A 57 5.86 2.08 -4.75
C VAL A 57 7.24 2.54 -5.18
N PRO A 58 7.80 3.67 -4.70
CA PRO A 58 9.17 4.07 -5.05
C PRO A 58 10.23 3.06 -4.63
N GLN A 59 10.08 2.42 -3.47
CA GLN A 59 10.98 1.34 -3.05
C GLN A 59 10.93 0.16 -4.02
N ALA A 60 9.75 -0.26 -4.45
CA ALA A 60 9.55 -1.34 -5.40
C ALA A 60 10.12 -0.99 -6.78
N VAL A 61 9.91 0.23 -7.28
CA VAL A 61 10.48 0.73 -8.54
C VAL A 61 12.01 0.71 -8.49
N LYS A 62 12.60 1.22 -7.40
CA LYS A 62 14.07 1.21 -7.21
C LYS A 62 14.66 -0.21 -7.23
N SER A 63 13.95 -1.19 -6.66
CA SER A 63 14.43 -2.58 -6.61
C SER A 63 14.54 -3.24 -7.99
N VAL A 64 13.79 -2.78 -8.99
CA VAL A 64 13.79 -3.32 -10.35
C VAL A 64 14.50 -2.42 -11.37
N ALA A 65 14.80 -1.18 -11.03
CA ALA A 65 15.35 -0.18 -11.95
C ALA A 65 16.65 -0.62 -12.65
N GLN A 66 17.56 -1.31 -11.91
CA GLN A 66 18.83 -1.79 -12.45
C GLN A 66 18.68 -3.06 -13.31
N THR A 67 17.64 -3.85 -13.08
CA THR A 67 17.43 -5.14 -13.74
C THR A 67 16.53 -5.06 -14.97
N LYS A 68 15.94 -3.89 -15.24
CA LYS A 68 14.93 -3.68 -16.29
C LYS A 68 13.78 -4.68 -16.26
N LYS A 69 13.50 -5.23 -15.08
CA LYS A 69 12.36 -6.13 -14.88
C LYS A 69 11.07 -5.35 -14.79
N ALA A 70 9.98 -5.99 -15.17
CA ALA A 70 8.65 -5.43 -15.02
C ALA A 70 8.29 -5.26 -13.54
N ILE A 71 7.38 -4.35 -13.27
CA ILE A 71 6.74 -4.17 -11.98
C ILE A 71 5.24 -4.31 -12.17
N GLY A 72 4.63 -5.19 -11.40
CA GLY A 72 3.19 -5.45 -11.45
C GLY A 72 2.45 -4.68 -10.37
N PHE A 73 1.21 -4.31 -10.69
CA PHE A 73 0.29 -3.64 -9.77
C PHE A 73 -1.08 -4.32 -9.81
N ILE A 74 -1.67 -4.48 -8.65
CA ILE A 74 -3.02 -5.00 -8.46
C ILE A 74 -3.79 -3.96 -7.65
N LEU A 75 -4.93 -3.50 -8.17
CA LEU A 75 -5.93 -2.76 -7.40
C LEU A 75 -7.13 -3.67 -7.19
N LEU A 76 -7.33 -4.11 -5.96
CA LEU A 76 -8.36 -5.05 -5.55
C LEU A 76 -9.43 -4.30 -4.77
N SER A 77 -10.69 -4.54 -5.11
CA SER A 77 -11.85 -4.00 -4.40
C SER A 77 -12.75 -5.11 -3.88
N ALA A 78 -13.12 -5.04 -2.60
CA ALA A 78 -14.13 -5.93 -2.05
C ALA A 78 -15.50 -5.63 -2.70
N ASP A 79 -16.16 -6.67 -3.20
CA ASP A 79 -17.51 -6.59 -3.73
C ASP A 79 -18.55 -6.80 -2.63
N ASN A 80 -19.80 -6.38 -2.88
CA ASN A 80 -20.98 -6.67 -2.07
C ASN A 80 -20.93 -6.14 -0.62
N LEU A 81 -20.15 -5.11 -0.33
CA LEU A 81 -20.16 -4.46 1.00
C LEU A 81 -21.45 -3.66 1.26
N GLY A 82 -22.08 -3.10 0.21
CA GLY A 82 -23.33 -2.37 0.33
C GLY A 82 -24.44 -3.19 1.02
N PRO A 83 -24.81 -4.36 0.47
CA PRO A 83 -25.77 -5.26 1.10
C PRO A 83 -25.42 -5.69 2.54
N ILE A 84 -24.14 -5.88 2.85
CA ILE A 84 -23.69 -6.19 4.22
C ILE A 84 -23.95 -4.99 5.15
N ASN A 85 -23.64 -3.79 4.69
CA ASN A 85 -23.88 -2.56 5.45
C ASN A 85 -25.38 -2.30 5.67
N GLU A 86 -26.20 -2.57 4.67
CA GLU A 86 -27.66 -2.43 4.76
C GLU A 86 -28.28 -3.44 5.74
N ALA A 87 -27.82 -4.69 5.71
CA ALA A 87 -28.36 -5.76 6.55
C ALA A 87 -27.83 -5.71 8.00
N HIS A 88 -26.57 -5.29 8.22
CA HIS A 88 -25.88 -5.46 9.51
C HIS A 88 -25.23 -4.17 10.03
N GLY A 89 -25.45 -3.05 9.34
CA GLY A 89 -24.88 -1.76 9.70
C GLY A 89 -23.42 -1.59 9.24
N ARG A 90 -22.98 -0.35 9.21
CA ARG A 90 -21.65 0.05 8.68
C ARG A 90 -20.47 -0.59 9.43
N ILE A 91 -20.63 -0.83 10.73
CA ILE A 91 -19.61 -1.50 11.55
C ILE A 91 -19.33 -2.93 11.04
N ALA A 92 -20.34 -3.63 10.52
CA ALA A 92 -20.15 -4.96 9.96
C ALA A 92 -19.28 -4.94 8.70
N GLY A 93 -19.51 -3.98 7.79
CA GLY A 93 -18.64 -3.81 6.62
C GLY A 93 -17.20 -3.43 6.99
N ASP A 94 -17.02 -2.57 7.99
CA ASP A 94 -15.71 -2.23 8.51
C ASP A 94 -14.97 -3.45 9.07
N GLN A 95 -15.66 -4.34 9.79
CA GLN A 95 -15.10 -5.59 10.28
C GLN A 95 -14.70 -6.54 9.14
N VAL A 96 -15.51 -6.62 8.08
CA VAL A 96 -15.17 -7.39 6.88
C VAL A 96 -13.92 -6.82 6.20
N LEU A 97 -13.81 -5.51 6.06
CA LEU A 97 -12.61 -4.85 5.48
C LEU A 97 -11.37 -5.09 6.33
N LYS A 98 -11.48 -4.99 7.65
CA LYS A 98 -10.40 -5.31 8.57
C LYS A 98 -9.95 -6.77 8.41
N GLY A 99 -10.90 -7.71 8.42
CA GLY A 99 -10.64 -9.13 8.20
C GLY A 99 -10.02 -9.42 6.84
N LEU A 100 -10.46 -8.71 5.78
CA LEU A 100 -9.86 -8.82 4.46
C LEU A 100 -8.39 -8.34 4.45
N GLY A 101 -8.09 -7.23 5.12
CA GLY A 101 -6.72 -6.73 5.26
C GLY A 101 -5.81 -7.72 5.98
N GLU A 102 -6.28 -8.31 7.08
CA GLU A 102 -5.57 -9.37 7.83
C GLU A 102 -5.38 -10.63 6.97
N PHE A 103 -6.43 -11.07 6.26
CA PHE A 103 -6.36 -12.21 5.36
C PHE A 103 -5.35 -11.99 4.22
N LEU A 104 -5.39 -10.83 3.57
CA LEU A 104 -4.42 -10.51 2.52
C LEU A 104 -2.98 -10.53 3.03
N LYS A 105 -2.72 -10.04 4.25
CA LYS A 105 -1.40 -10.13 4.89
C LYS A 105 -0.91 -11.57 5.03
N THR A 106 -1.80 -12.49 5.39
CA THR A 106 -1.43 -13.90 5.64
C THR A 106 -1.11 -14.66 4.36
N ILE A 107 -1.75 -14.29 3.24
CA ILE A 107 -1.63 -15.04 1.99
C ILE A 107 -0.65 -14.43 0.97
N LEU A 108 -0.20 -13.20 1.22
CA LEU A 108 0.78 -12.52 0.39
C LEU A 108 2.20 -12.77 0.92
N PRO A 109 3.16 -13.09 0.03
CA PRO A 109 4.58 -13.11 0.38
C PRO A 109 5.08 -11.73 0.85
N GLU A 110 6.10 -11.69 1.71
CA GLU A 110 6.65 -10.45 2.30
C GLU A 110 7.26 -9.50 1.25
N GLU A 111 7.70 -10.02 0.13
CA GLU A 111 8.27 -9.24 -0.98
C GLU A 111 7.22 -8.35 -1.64
N LEU A 112 5.95 -8.75 -1.62
CA LEU A 112 4.85 -7.97 -2.15
C LEU A 112 4.42 -6.93 -1.12
N LYS A 113 4.20 -5.69 -1.59
CA LYS A 113 3.80 -4.61 -0.69
C LYS A 113 2.30 -4.35 -0.83
N LEU A 114 1.61 -4.44 0.30
CA LEU A 114 0.16 -4.27 0.41
C LEU A 114 -0.15 -2.93 1.08
N GLY A 115 -1.18 -2.22 0.61
CA GLY A 115 -1.74 -1.03 1.23
C GLY A 115 -3.26 -0.98 1.11
N HIS A 116 -3.92 -0.29 2.05
CA HIS A 116 -5.32 0.08 1.98
C HIS A 116 -5.42 1.50 1.41
N ILE A 117 -6.08 1.64 0.28
CA ILE A 117 -6.04 2.90 -0.49
C ILE A 117 -7.19 3.82 -0.10
N ASP A 118 -8.40 3.30 -0.18
CA ASP A 118 -9.64 3.99 0.22
C ASP A 118 -10.81 3.00 0.23
N GLY A 119 -11.83 3.29 1.02
CA GLY A 119 -13.10 2.56 1.04
C GLY A 119 -12.92 1.03 1.04
N SER A 120 -13.23 0.37 -0.08
CA SER A 120 -13.08 -1.08 -0.26
C SER A 120 -11.80 -1.49 -1.03
N ASN A 121 -10.91 -0.54 -1.33
CA ASN A 121 -9.82 -0.72 -2.28
C ASN A 121 -8.48 -0.99 -1.57
N PHE A 122 -7.84 -2.08 -1.96
CA PHE A 122 -6.49 -2.48 -1.55
C PHE A 122 -5.56 -2.46 -2.77
N ALA A 123 -4.33 -2.01 -2.59
CA ALA A 123 -3.33 -2.05 -3.66
C ALA A 123 -2.16 -2.95 -3.27
N ILE A 124 -1.64 -3.66 -4.27
CA ILE A 124 -0.48 -4.53 -4.12
C ILE A 124 0.51 -4.17 -5.22
N VAL A 125 1.79 -4.04 -4.86
CA VAL A 125 2.88 -3.89 -5.82
C VAL A 125 3.78 -5.13 -5.78
N MET A 126 4.14 -5.61 -6.96
CA MET A 126 4.85 -6.85 -7.23
C MET A 126 6.14 -6.55 -8.03
N PRO A 127 7.29 -6.33 -7.36
CA PRO A 127 8.54 -6.10 -8.05
C PRO A 127 8.95 -7.32 -8.89
N GLY A 128 9.40 -7.09 -10.12
CA GLY A 128 9.89 -8.15 -11.01
C GLY A 128 8.81 -9.01 -11.66
N ALA A 129 7.52 -8.64 -11.54
CA ALA A 129 6.40 -9.45 -12.01
C ALA A 129 5.92 -9.01 -13.42
N PRO A 130 6.06 -9.86 -14.45
CA PRO A 130 5.40 -9.65 -15.73
C PRO A 130 3.88 -9.81 -15.61
N LEU A 131 3.14 -9.37 -16.63
CA LEU A 131 1.68 -9.33 -16.60
C LEU A 131 1.03 -10.69 -16.27
N GLU A 132 1.58 -11.77 -16.79
CA GLU A 132 1.03 -13.12 -16.54
C GLU A 132 1.15 -13.54 -15.06
N ASP A 133 2.24 -13.18 -14.39
CA ASP A 133 2.41 -13.45 -12.96
C ASP A 133 1.45 -12.59 -12.12
N VAL A 134 1.26 -11.33 -12.51
CA VAL A 134 0.29 -10.43 -11.86
C VAL A 134 -1.13 -10.98 -12.01
N LYS A 135 -1.49 -11.44 -13.21
CA LYS A 135 -2.79 -12.04 -13.52
C LYS A 135 -3.02 -13.34 -12.74
N ALA A 136 -2.02 -14.20 -12.70
CA ALA A 136 -2.07 -15.42 -11.90
C ALA A 136 -2.28 -15.13 -10.41
N ARG A 137 -1.53 -14.16 -9.87
CA ARG A 137 -1.67 -13.71 -8.47
C ARG A 137 -3.05 -13.13 -8.21
N ALA A 138 -3.54 -12.23 -9.05
CA ALA A 138 -4.87 -11.62 -8.92
C ALA A 138 -5.99 -12.68 -8.94
N ASN A 139 -5.91 -13.67 -9.84
CA ASN A 139 -6.88 -14.77 -9.88
C ASN A 139 -6.82 -15.67 -8.64
N MET A 140 -5.63 -15.94 -8.12
CA MET A 140 -5.46 -16.68 -6.86
C MET A 140 -6.08 -15.92 -5.69
N LEU A 141 -5.84 -14.61 -5.57
CA LEU A 141 -6.43 -13.77 -4.53
C LEU A 141 -7.95 -13.77 -4.61
N ARG A 142 -8.50 -13.54 -5.81
CA ARG A 142 -9.94 -13.59 -6.09
C ARG A 142 -10.57 -14.92 -5.64
N ALA A 143 -9.96 -16.05 -6.02
CA ALA A 143 -10.47 -17.37 -5.67
C ALA A 143 -10.42 -17.63 -4.16
N ARG A 144 -9.33 -17.25 -3.50
CA ARG A 144 -9.17 -17.40 -2.04
C ARG A 144 -10.13 -16.53 -1.26
N ILE A 145 -10.34 -15.26 -1.67
CA ILE A 145 -11.32 -14.36 -1.03
C ILE A 145 -12.73 -14.93 -1.15
N ARG A 146 -13.12 -15.40 -2.34
CA ARG A 146 -14.44 -16.01 -2.56
C ARG A 146 -14.70 -17.23 -1.68
N SER A 147 -13.67 -18.03 -1.40
CA SER A 147 -13.79 -19.25 -0.56
C SER A 147 -13.68 -18.94 0.93
N HIS A 148 -13.17 -17.77 1.30
CA HIS A 148 -12.99 -17.37 2.70
C HIS A 148 -14.30 -16.86 3.32
N THR A 149 -14.39 -16.99 4.64
CA THR A 149 -15.55 -16.52 5.43
C THR A 149 -15.06 -15.46 6.40
N PHE A 150 -15.63 -14.27 6.32
CA PHE A 150 -15.26 -13.14 7.15
C PHE A 150 -16.21 -12.99 8.32
N THR A 151 -15.69 -12.76 9.52
CA THR A 151 -16.49 -12.49 10.71
C THR A 151 -16.94 -11.03 10.72
N CYS A 152 -18.23 -10.78 10.94
CA CYS A 152 -18.79 -9.45 11.15
C CYS A 152 -19.74 -9.45 12.36
N GLY A 153 -19.22 -9.07 13.52
CA GLY A 153 -19.94 -9.18 14.79
C GLY A 153 -20.24 -10.63 15.18
N LYS A 154 -21.52 -10.93 15.36
CA LYS A 154 -22.00 -12.29 15.69
C LYS A 154 -22.35 -13.12 14.43
N THR A 155 -22.18 -12.57 13.26
CA THR A 155 -22.51 -13.21 11.97
C THR A 155 -21.27 -13.38 11.11
N ILE A 156 -21.43 -14.04 9.99
CA ILE A 156 -20.40 -14.29 9.00
C ILE A 156 -20.83 -13.75 7.65
N ALA A 157 -19.86 -13.21 6.89
CA ALA A 157 -20.09 -12.71 5.54
C ALA A 157 -19.18 -13.43 4.53
N LYS A 158 -19.72 -13.65 3.34
CA LYS A 158 -18.94 -14.04 2.15
C LYS A 158 -18.93 -12.87 1.20
N ILE A 159 -17.75 -12.51 0.74
CA ILE A 159 -17.55 -11.46 -0.26
C ILE A 159 -16.82 -12.04 -1.46
N THR A 160 -16.86 -11.31 -2.55
CA THR A 160 -15.98 -11.51 -3.70
C THR A 160 -15.06 -10.30 -3.85
N ALA A 161 -14.16 -10.35 -4.80
CA ALA A 161 -13.28 -9.23 -5.12
C ALA A 161 -13.16 -9.04 -6.62
N SER A 162 -13.27 -7.79 -7.04
CA SER A 162 -12.98 -7.34 -8.39
C SER A 162 -11.58 -6.72 -8.41
N THR A 163 -10.86 -6.90 -9.50
CA THR A 163 -9.45 -6.55 -9.55
C THR A 163 -9.07 -5.93 -10.89
N GLY A 164 -8.44 -4.76 -10.85
CA GLY A 164 -7.71 -4.17 -11.97
C GLY A 164 -6.22 -4.45 -11.85
N ILE A 165 -5.57 -4.83 -12.93
CA ILE A 165 -4.14 -5.14 -12.95
C ILE A 165 -3.40 -4.38 -14.05
N VAL A 166 -2.15 -4.03 -13.76
CA VAL A 166 -1.21 -3.41 -14.71
C VAL A 166 0.17 -4.02 -14.46
N SER A 167 0.94 -4.22 -15.52
CA SER A 167 2.38 -4.52 -15.42
C SER A 167 3.12 -3.70 -16.46
N LEU A 168 4.23 -3.09 -16.08
CA LEU A 168 5.03 -2.21 -16.91
C LEU A 168 6.51 -2.29 -16.55
N ILE A 169 7.37 -1.85 -17.45
CA ILE A 169 8.80 -1.66 -17.15
C ILE A 169 8.98 -0.17 -16.82
N PRO A 170 9.42 0.18 -15.60
CA PRO A 170 9.60 1.58 -15.22
C PRO A 170 10.65 2.25 -16.13
N GLN A 171 10.33 3.42 -16.67
CA GLN A 171 11.28 4.22 -17.44
C GLN A 171 12.08 5.14 -16.51
N GLN A 172 13.35 5.39 -16.86
CA GLN A 172 14.17 6.36 -16.15
C GLN A 172 13.77 7.78 -16.58
N ASN A 173 13.83 8.74 -15.63
CA ASN A 173 13.52 10.16 -15.86
C ASN A 173 12.04 10.53 -16.12
N THR A 174 11.10 9.71 -15.65
CA THR A 174 9.68 10.05 -15.69
C THR A 174 9.29 10.94 -14.51
N ASP A 175 8.41 11.92 -14.72
CA ASP A 175 7.75 12.65 -13.63
C ASP A 175 6.95 11.67 -12.77
N GLU A 176 7.46 11.42 -11.55
CA GLU A 176 6.90 10.43 -10.63
C GLU A 176 5.39 10.69 -10.37
N LYS A 177 5.01 11.95 -10.24
CA LYS A 177 3.61 12.31 -9.98
C LYS A 177 2.72 11.95 -11.15
N LYS A 178 3.09 12.37 -12.36
CA LYS A 178 2.34 12.09 -13.60
C LYS A 178 2.27 10.58 -13.87
N TRP A 179 3.38 9.88 -13.65
CA TRP A 179 3.46 8.43 -13.78
C TRP A 179 2.48 7.70 -12.83
N LEU A 180 2.44 8.08 -11.55
CA LEU A 180 1.51 7.52 -10.57
C LEU A 180 0.05 7.82 -10.93
N GLU A 181 -0.25 9.05 -11.37
CA GLU A 181 -1.61 9.42 -11.80
C GLU A 181 -2.06 8.56 -12.99
N THR A 182 -1.21 8.36 -13.99
CA THR A 182 -1.51 7.52 -15.16
C THR A 182 -1.67 6.04 -14.76
N LEU A 183 -0.76 5.50 -13.95
CA LEU A 183 -0.83 4.13 -13.43
C LEU A 183 -2.15 3.87 -12.71
N PHE A 184 -2.51 4.75 -11.76
CA PHE A 184 -3.76 4.59 -11.01
C PHE A 184 -4.99 4.84 -11.89
N GLY A 185 -4.90 5.68 -12.91
CA GLY A 185 -5.93 5.84 -13.94
C GLY A 185 -6.23 4.52 -14.63
N HIS A 186 -5.21 3.81 -15.12
CA HIS A 186 -5.35 2.50 -15.76
C HIS A 186 -5.85 1.41 -14.79
N LEU A 187 -5.34 1.38 -13.56
CA LEU A 187 -5.80 0.44 -12.54
C LEU A 187 -7.29 0.63 -12.23
N ASN A 188 -7.74 1.89 -12.08
CA ASN A 188 -9.15 2.21 -11.83
C ASN A 188 -10.03 1.89 -13.03
N GLU A 189 -9.58 2.15 -14.27
CA GLU A 189 -10.31 1.77 -15.49
C GLU A 189 -10.50 0.24 -15.56
N ALA A 190 -9.44 -0.53 -15.33
CA ALA A 190 -9.51 -1.98 -15.29
C ALA A 190 -10.44 -2.48 -14.18
N LEU A 191 -10.33 -1.91 -12.97
CA LEU A 191 -11.21 -2.24 -11.85
C LEU A 191 -12.68 -1.90 -12.13
N TYR A 192 -12.94 -0.75 -12.76
CA TYR A 192 -14.28 -0.38 -13.18
C TYR A 192 -14.86 -1.39 -14.18
N LYS A 193 -14.07 -1.82 -15.18
CA LYS A 193 -14.47 -2.89 -16.12
C LYS A 193 -14.80 -4.19 -15.39
N ALA A 194 -13.99 -4.57 -14.40
CA ALA A 194 -14.23 -5.75 -13.59
C ALA A 194 -15.57 -5.66 -12.82
N LYS A 195 -15.86 -4.52 -12.22
CA LYS A 195 -17.13 -4.30 -11.47
C LYS A 195 -18.33 -4.23 -12.39
N SER A 196 -18.26 -3.48 -13.49
CA SER A 196 -19.39 -3.29 -14.43
C SER A 196 -19.75 -4.58 -15.17
N SER A 197 -18.82 -5.51 -15.33
CA SER A 197 -19.04 -6.84 -15.94
C SER A 197 -19.52 -7.90 -14.95
N GLY A 198 -20.07 -7.49 -13.80
CA GLY A 198 -20.68 -8.40 -12.82
C GLY A 198 -19.82 -8.69 -11.58
N GLY A 199 -18.66 -8.07 -11.43
CA GLY A 199 -17.78 -8.27 -10.28
C GLY A 199 -17.08 -9.64 -10.25
N ASN A 200 -16.35 -9.92 -9.19
CA ASN A 200 -15.65 -11.19 -8.98
C ASN A 200 -14.76 -11.61 -10.16
N GLN A 201 -14.02 -10.69 -10.73
CA GLN A 201 -13.15 -10.94 -11.89
C GLN A 201 -11.91 -10.06 -11.90
N VAL A 202 -10.95 -10.45 -12.75
CA VAL A 202 -9.70 -9.73 -12.98
C VAL A 202 -9.76 -9.12 -14.37
N GLN A 203 -9.49 -7.83 -14.47
CA GLN A 203 -9.40 -7.11 -15.74
C GLN A 203 -8.06 -6.38 -15.86
N THR A 204 -7.61 -6.17 -17.10
CA THR A 204 -6.44 -5.36 -17.43
C THR A 204 -6.80 -4.35 -18.50
N VAL A 205 -6.03 -3.27 -18.58
CA VAL A 205 -6.12 -2.32 -19.70
C VAL A 205 -5.18 -2.80 -20.80
N THR A 206 -5.66 -2.86 -22.02
CA THR A 206 -4.92 -3.37 -23.20
C THR A 206 -3.88 -2.39 -23.73
N ASN A 207 -3.98 -1.11 -23.39
CA ASN A 207 -3.05 -0.07 -23.86
C ASN A 207 -2.37 0.58 -22.63
N THR A 208 -1.16 0.14 -22.33
CA THR A 208 -0.38 0.62 -21.18
C THR A 208 0.72 1.57 -21.62
N ASP A 209 0.42 2.55 -22.45
CA ASP A 209 1.33 3.68 -22.72
C ASP A 209 1.45 4.54 -21.46
N ILE A 210 2.15 4.01 -20.47
CA ILE A 210 2.54 4.74 -19.28
C ILE A 210 3.94 5.31 -19.59
N PRO A 211 4.06 6.63 -19.70
CA PRO A 211 5.31 7.29 -20.07
C PRO A 211 6.42 7.07 -19.03
#